data_9f8fc6c1d11c8565f82bc3382f562163
#
_entry.id   9f8fc6c1d11c8565f82bc3382f562163
#
_cell.length_a   1.000
_cell.length_b   1.000
_cell.length_c   1.000
_cell.angle_alpha   90.00
_cell.angle_beta   90.00
_cell.angle_gamma   90.00
#
_symmetry.space_group_name_H-M   'P 1'
#
loop_
_entity.id
_entity.type
_entity.pdbx_description
1 polymer ?
#
loop_
_entity_poly.entity_id
_entity_poly.type
_entity_poly.pdbx_seq_one_letter_code
_entity_poly.pdbx_strand_id
1 'polypeptide(L)'
;MIGIKSIFKYIFYLLLSLLLILLVLLSFKLIKPVEKIKINRALSGEVNTLTIDGQEFRDLNKNGQLDIYEDHRNLPRDRANDLLRKMTLEEKVGQMFHPPFILKPDLLMFLYEIAIRGNSSTESQIIFDHITHFNLYGNPSPAELAKKINSLQKTASRSRLGIPITISSDPIHEVPKGGGVASFSVDGFSKWPSQLGFAATSNPKIIREFAEIVRDEYLAVGIRTALHPMSDLATEPRWARNFGTFGSNAEMSSKMTIEYMNGFQQNDISNKSVLTMVKHFPGGGPQENGLDPHLFSGRNQIYPGGNFEYHLLPFKEAIKNNLKVIMPYYGIPVGQTDEDVA
;
A
#
# COMPACT_ATOMS: atom_id res chain seq x y z
N MET A 1 25.72 12.92 46.63
CA MET A 1 25.03 14.21 46.39
C MET A 1 25.39 14.72 44.98
N ILE A 2 24.41 14.87 44.09
CA ILE A 2 24.63 15.45 42.75
C ILE A 2 24.96 16.93 42.97
N GLY A 3 26.14 17.36 42.56
CA GLY A 3 26.59 18.73 42.76
C GLY A 3 25.72 19.75 42.00
N ILE A 4 25.51 20.93 42.59
CA ILE A 4 24.70 22.02 42.03
C ILE A 4 25.06 22.31 40.56
N LYS A 5 26.35 22.24 40.19
CA LYS A 5 26.81 22.39 38.79
C LYS A 5 26.25 21.31 37.83
N SER A 6 26.03 20.10 38.31
CA SER A 6 25.46 19.01 37.54
C SER A 6 23.96 19.23 37.28
N ILE A 7 23.22 19.76 38.27
CA ILE A 7 21.81 20.10 38.15
C ILE A 7 21.62 21.20 37.11
N PHE A 8 22.42 22.26 37.14
CA PHE A 8 22.38 23.34 36.15
C PHE A 8 22.65 22.82 34.70
N LYS A 9 23.58 21.88 34.56
CA LYS A 9 23.90 21.26 33.29
C LYS A 9 22.69 20.46 32.72
N TYR A 10 21.99 19.69 33.55
CA TYR A 10 20.80 18.95 33.13
C TYR A 10 19.63 19.87 32.80
N ILE A 11 19.42 20.94 33.58
CA ILE A 11 18.39 21.98 33.28
C ILE A 11 18.71 22.63 31.93
N PHE A 12 19.97 22.99 31.69
CA PHE A 12 20.39 23.60 30.42
C PHE A 12 20.09 22.68 29.22
N TYR A 13 20.45 21.38 29.30
CA TYR A 13 20.14 20.44 28.21
C TYR A 13 18.64 20.20 28.03
N LEU A 14 17.87 20.20 29.12
CA LEU A 14 16.42 20.10 29.03
C LEU A 14 15.82 21.32 28.32
N LEU A 15 16.24 22.53 28.68
CA LEU A 15 15.78 23.77 28.04
C LEU A 15 16.22 23.83 26.57
N LEU A 16 17.43 23.39 26.25
CA LEU A 16 17.91 23.33 24.87
C LEU A 16 17.09 22.33 24.03
N SER A 17 16.76 21.17 24.58
CA SER A 17 15.92 20.18 23.90
C SER A 17 14.51 20.68 23.69
N LEU A 18 13.91 21.36 24.68
CA LEU A 18 12.59 22.00 24.55
C LEU A 18 12.58 23.10 23.49
N LEU A 19 13.65 23.92 23.45
CA LEU A 19 13.79 24.95 22.43
C LEU A 19 13.92 24.34 21.03
N LEU A 20 14.70 23.26 20.86
CA LEU A 20 14.82 22.53 19.61
C LEU A 20 13.46 21.96 19.15
N ILE A 21 12.72 21.33 20.05
CA ILE A 21 11.37 20.83 19.77
C ILE A 21 10.44 21.98 19.36
N LEU A 22 10.48 23.12 20.06
CA LEU A 22 9.68 24.29 19.71
C LEU A 22 10.03 24.85 18.33
N LEU A 23 11.31 24.93 17.98
CA LEU A 23 11.78 25.37 16.67
C LEU A 23 11.33 24.43 15.55
N VAL A 24 11.37 23.12 15.78
CA VAL A 24 10.82 22.12 14.86
C VAL A 24 9.34 22.31 14.67
N LEU A 25 8.55 22.45 15.75
CA LEU A 25 7.11 22.68 15.67
C LEU A 25 6.74 23.99 14.98
N LEU A 26 7.53 25.04 15.19
CA LEU A 26 7.36 26.33 14.48
C LEU A 26 7.67 26.21 12.99
N SER A 27 8.71 25.48 12.63
CA SER A 27 9.05 25.23 11.21
C SER A 27 7.90 24.55 10.48
N PHE A 28 7.23 23.56 11.09
CA PHE A 28 6.04 22.92 10.53
C PHE A 28 4.89 23.90 10.29
N LYS A 29 4.66 24.85 11.22
CA LYS A 29 3.61 25.86 11.07
C LYS A 29 3.88 26.83 9.92
N LEU A 30 5.15 27.08 9.57
CA LEU A 30 5.54 28.00 8.49
C LEU A 30 5.62 27.29 7.13
N ILE A 31 6.03 26.03 7.09
CA ILE A 31 6.21 25.25 5.85
C ILE A 31 4.86 24.91 5.20
N LYS A 32 3.88 24.44 5.97
CA LYS A 32 2.56 24.04 5.45
C LYS A 32 1.80 25.11 4.66
N PRO A 33 1.72 26.37 5.09
CA PRO A 33 1.08 27.43 4.31
C PRO A 33 1.80 27.71 2.97
N VAL A 34 3.13 27.71 2.98
CA VAL A 34 3.95 27.94 1.77
C VAL A 34 3.76 26.79 0.77
N GLU A 35 3.79 25.56 1.24
CA GLU A 35 3.52 24.38 0.41
C GLU A 35 2.13 24.43 -0.21
N LYS A 36 1.10 24.75 0.57
CA LYS A 36 -0.27 24.90 0.08
C LYS A 36 -0.39 25.97 -1.01
N ILE A 37 0.31 27.09 -0.87
CA ILE A 37 0.35 28.14 -1.90
C ILE A 37 1.00 27.62 -3.18
N LYS A 38 2.13 26.90 -3.07
CA LYS A 38 2.84 26.30 -4.23
C LYS A 38 1.92 25.28 -4.94
N ILE A 39 1.28 24.39 -4.21
CA ILE A 39 0.31 23.40 -4.75
C ILE A 39 -0.79 24.13 -5.49
N ASN A 40 -1.46 25.09 -4.85
CA ASN A 40 -2.57 25.82 -5.48
C ASN A 40 -2.18 26.55 -6.77
N ARG A 41 -0.96 27.03 -6.88
CA ARG A 41 -0.43 27.68 -8.10
C ARG A 41 -0.11 26.66 -9.20
N ALA A 42 0.25 25.44 -8.84
CA ALA A 42 0.60 24.38 -9.78
C ALA A 42 -0.62 23.56 -10.26
N LEU A 43 -1.76 23.67 -9.56
CA LEU A 43 -2.99 23.02 -9.97
C LEU A 43 -3.47 23.59 -11.31
N SER A 44 -3.80 22.72 -12.26
CA SER A 44 -4.56 23.07 -13.46
C SER A 44 -6.04 23.38 -13.10
N GLY A 45 -6.81 23.83 -14.06
CA GLY A 45 -8.24 24.12 -13.89
C GLY A 45 -9.05 22.93 -13.35
N GLU A 46 -10.31 23.18 -13.04
CA GLU A 46 -11.25 22.11 -12.70
C GLU A 46 -11.50 21.23 -13.96
N VAL A 47 -11.82 19.98 -13.72
CA VAL A 47 -12.15 19.03 -14.79
C VAL A 47 -13.52 19.38 -15.37
N ASN A 48 -13.58 19.64 -16.65
CA ASN A 48 -14.83 19.87 -17.37
C ASN A 48 -15.50 18.54 -17.75
N THR A 49 -16.79 18.59 -17.98
CA THR A 49 -17.54 17.48 -18.58
C THR A 49 -17.75 17.76 -20.06
N LEU A 50 -17.40 16.80 -20.89
CA LEU A 50 -17.68 16.79 -22.32
C LEU A 50 -18.91 15.90 -22.56
N THR A 51 -19.88 16.39 -23.33
CA THR A 51 -21.03 15.58 -23.75
C THR A 51 -20.86 15.21 -25.22
N ILE A 52 -20.73 13.93 -25.52
CA ILE A 52 -20.52 13.39 -26.87
C ILE A 52 -21.51 12.25 -27.07
N ASP A 53 -22.33 12.32 -28.10
CA ASP A 53 -23.37 11.33 -28.40
C ASP A 53 -24.31 11.05 -27.23
N GLY A 54 -24.61 12.09 -26.43
CA GLY A 54 -25.47 11.99 -25.24
C GLY A 54 -24.83 11.33 -24.03
N GLN A 55 -23.53 11.03 -24.08
CA GLN A 55 -22.74 10.48 -22.95
C GLN A 55 -21.81 11.53 -22.38
N GLU A 56 -21.58 11.47 -21.05
CA GLU A 56 -20.70 12.38 -20.34
C GLU A 56 -19.31 11.77 -20.14
N PHE A 57 -18.29 12.58 -20.45
CA PHE A 57 -16.88 12.23 -20.27
C PHE A 57 -16.17 13.34 -19.49
N ARG A 58 -15.11 12.97 -18.79
CA ARG A 58 -14.30 13.93 -18.05
C ARG A 58 -13.10 14.35 -18.90
N ASP A 59 -12.99 15.63 -19.18
CA ASP A 59 -11.83 16.26 -19.83
C ASP A 59 -10.70 16.39 -18.77
N LEU A 60 -9.93 15.32 -18.59
CA LEU A 60 -8.95 15.20 -17.51
C LEU A 60 -7.73 16.10 -17.75
N ASN A 61 -7.31 16.29 -19.00
CA ASN A 61 -6.18 17.17 -19.35
C ASN A 61 -6.59 18.61 -19.70
N LYS A 62 -7.89 18.92 -19.68
CA LYS A 62 -8.48 20.25 -19.86
C LYS A 62 -8.18 20.85 -21.25
N ASN A 63 -8.08 20.02 -22.28
CA ASN A 63 -7.83 20.46 -23.66
C ASN A 63 -9.11 20.72 -24.46
N GLY A 64 -10.28 20.42 -23.91
CA GLY A 64 -11.59 20.59 -24.56
C GLY A 64 -11.93 19.53 -25.61
N GLN A 65 -11.17 18.43 -25.67
CA GLN A 65 -11.37 17.31 -26.60
C GLN A 65 -11.44 16.01 -25.82
N LEU A 66 -12.19 15.02 -26.35
CA LEU A 66 -12.22 13.69 -25.77
C LEU A 66 -11.02 12.88 -26.28
N ASP A 67 -10.02 12.71 -25.42
CA ASP A 67 -8.88 11.85 -25.71
C ASP A 67 -9.21 10.36 -25.50
N ILE A 68 -8.44 9.46 -26.13
CA ILE A 68 -8.68 8.01 -26.02
C ILE A 68 -8.57 7.54 -24.56
N TYR A 69 -7.64 8.09 -23.78
CA TYR A 69 -7.47 7.68 -22.38
C TYR A 69 -8.63 8.12 -21.47
N GLU A 70 -9.39 9.14 -21.84
CA GLU A 70 -10.55 9.67 -21.12
C GLU A 70 -11.83 8.90 -21.46
N ASP A 71 -11.90 8.34 -22.65
CA ASP A 71 -13.06 7.62 -23.15
C ASP A 71 -13.11 6.20 -22.60
N HIS A 72 -14.02 5.99 -21.64
CA HIS A 72 -14.20 4.71 -20.95
C HIS A 72 -14.75 3.58 -21.85
N ARG A 73 -15.19 3.88 -23.05
CA ARG A 73 -15.66 2.90 -24.05
C ARG A 73 -14.48 2.16 -24.70
N ASN A 74 -13.30 2.78 -24.71
CA ASN A 74 -12.08 2.15 -25.23
C ASN A 74 -11.53 1.08 -24.27
N LEU A 75 -10.84 0.09 -24.84
CA LEU A 75 -10.17 -0.94 -24.04
C LEU A 75 -9.14 -0.32 -23.10
N PRO A 76 -9.00 -0.85 -21.88
CA PRO A 76 -8.01 -0.33 -20.90
C PRO A 76 -6.59 -0.22 -21.44
N ARG A 77 -6.18 -1.16 -22.31
CA ARG A 77 -4.86 -1.14 -22.97
C ARG A 77 -4.68 0.05 -23.90
N ASP A 78 -5.71 0.37 -24.69
CA ASP A 78 -5.64 1.49 -25.64
C ASP A 78 -5.62 2.81 -24.89
N ARG A 79 -6.43 2.93 -23.84
CA ARG A 79 -6.44 4.07 -22.93
C ARG A 79 -5.08 4.28 -22.26
N ALA A 80 -4.46 3.21 -21.75
CA ALA A 80 -3.14 3.26 -21.13
C ALA A 80 -2.06 3.66 -22.15
N ASN A 81 -2.10 3.13 -23.37
CA ASN A 81 -1.15 3.46 -24.44
C ASN A 81 -1.26 4.94 -24.87
N ASP A 82 -2.47 5.48 -24.93
CA ASP A 82 -2.68 6.89 -25.25
C ASP A 82 -2.15 7.79 -24.15
N LEU A 83 -2.49 7.48 -22.88
CA LEU A 83 -1.97 8.20 -21.72
C LEU A 83 -0.45 8.18 -21.68
N LEU A 84 0.19 7.02 -21.89
CA LEU A 84 1.64 6.85 -21.87
C LEU A 84 2.35 7.73 -22.91
N ARG A 85 1.74 7.94 -24.10
CA ARG A 85 2.27 8.86 -25.12
C ARG A 85 2.22 10.33 -24.71
N LYS A 86 1.25 10.68 -23.86
CA LYS A 86 1.06 12.06 -23.37
C LYS A 86 1.91 12.38 -22.12
N MET A 87 2.40 11.36 -21.42
CA MET A 87 3.20 11.52 -20.20
C MET A 87 4.64 11.95 -20.49
N THR A 88 5.14 12.87 -19.66
CA THR A 88 6.57 13.21 -19.60
C THR A 88 7.38 12.08 -18.95
N LEU A 89 8.71 12.16 -18.99
CA LEU A 89 9.57 11.18 -18.32
C LEU A 89 9.35 11.21 -16.79
N GLU A 90 9.26 12.41 -16.22
CA GLU A 90 9.03 12.61 -14.78
C GLU A 90 7.69 11.99 -14.34
N GLU A 91 6.62 12.19 -15.12
CA GLU A 91 5.33 11.59 -14.85
C GLU A 91 5.38 10.06 -14.93
N LYS A 92 6.13 9.49 -15.87
CA LYS A 92 6.34 8.03 -15.96
C LYS A 92 7.12 7.51 -14.76
N VAL A 93 8.17 8.21 -14.34
CA VAL A 93 8.96 7.86 -13.15
C VAL A 93 8.10 7.92 -11.89
N GLY A 94 7.25 8.94 -11.75
CA GLY A 94 6.33 9.05 -10.62
C GLY A 94 5.40 7.86 -10.46
N GLN A 95 5.01 7.17 -11.57
CA GLN A 95 4.19 5.95 -11.50
C GLN A 95 4.92 4.75 -10.91
N MET A 96 6.25 4.79 -10.82
CA MET A 96 7.06 3.67 -10.29
C MET A 96 7.22 3.72 -8.77
N PHE A 97 6.70 4.76 -8.10
CA PHE A 97 6.81 4.93 -6.66
C PHE A 97 5.50 4.60 -5.95
N HIS A 98 5.61 4.03 -4.75
CA HIS A 98 4.49 3.64 -3.91
C HIS A 98 4.77 4.00 -2.44
N PRO A 99 4.89 5.31 -2.11
CA PRO A 99 5.22 5.75 -0.76
C PRO A 99 4.05 5.59 0.22
N PRO A 100 4.32 5.70 1.53
CA PRO A 100 3.27 5.68 2.54
C PRO A 100 2.34 6.91 2.42
N PHE A 101 1.04 6.66 2.56
CA PHE A 101 0.00 7.64 2.85
C PHE A 101 -0.36 7.54 4.33
N ILE A 102 0.10 8.49 5.13
CA ILE A 102 -0.04 8.43 6.58
C ILE A 102 -1.23 9.29 7.03
N LEU A 103 -2.19 8.65 7.71
CA LEU A 103 -3.36 9.33 8.24
C LEU A 103 -3.58 8.93 9.70
N LYS A 104 -3.67 9.93 10.61
CA LYS A 104 -3.69 9.71 12.06
C LYS A 104 -2.50 8.88 12.57
N PRO A 105 -1.27 9.36 12.38
CA PRO A 105 -0.11 8.67 12.92
C PRO A 105 -0.13 8.67 14.45
N ASP A 106 0.35 7.58 15.05
CA ASP A 106 0.84 7.63 16.43
C ASP A 106 2.16 8.41 16.50
N LEU A 107 2.72 8.57 17.68
CA LEU A 107 3.95 9.33 17.87
C LEU A 107 5.13 8.75 17.07
N LEU A 108 5.26 7.43 17.02
CA LEU A 108 6.35 6.75 16.31
C LEU A 108 6.22 6.94 14.80
N MET A 109 5.02 6.79 14.26
CA MET A 109 4.72 7.03 12.85
C MET A 109 4.91 8.50 12.47
N PHE A 110 4.56 9.43 13.36
CA PHE A 110 4.79 10.86 13.15
C PHE A 110 6.29 11.17 13.06
N LEU A 111 7.11 10.62 13.95
CA LEU A 111 8.57 10.76 13.90
C LEU A 111 9.18 10.13 12.64
N TYR A 112 8.68 8.96 12.24
CA TYR A 112 9.06 8.30 10.99
C TYR A 112 8.72 9.16 9.76
N GLU A 113 7.51 9.74 9.71
CA GLU A 113 7.10 10.64 8.64
C GLU A 113 8.05 11.83 8.49
N ILE A 114 8.42 12.46 9.62
CA ILE A 114 9.39 13.57 9.61
C ILE A 114 10.74 13.12 9.08
N ALA A 115 11.25 11.98 9.54
CA ALA A 115 12.58 11.49 9.21
C ALA A 115 12.71 11.06 7.74
N ILE A 116 11.68 10.45 7.17
CA ILE A 116 11.74 9.82 5.83
C ILE A 116 11.16 10.73 4.74
N ARG A 117 10.06 11.43 5.00
CA ARG A 117 9.34 12.21 3.96
C ARG A 117 9.77 13.67 3.85
N GLY A 118 10.63 14.14 4.73
CA GLY A 118 11.16 15.51 4.68
C GLY A 118 10.07 16.59 4.65
N ASN A 119 8.92 16.37 5.30
CA ASN A 119 7.77 17.27 5.37
C ASN A 119 6.94 17.45 4.07
N SER A 120 7.17 16.67 3.03
CA SER A 120 6.36 16.74 1.81
C SER A 120 4.98 16.13 2.04
N SER A 121 3.91 16.88 1.77
CA SER A 121 2.53 16.37 1.87
C SER A 121 2.20 15.41 0.73
N THR A 122 1.19 14.55 0.91
CA THR A 122 0.71 13.66 -0.15
C THR A 122 0.22 14.47 -1.36
N GLU A 123 -0.41 15.62 -1.14
CA GLU A 123 -0.80 16.54 -2.20
C GLU A 123 0.40 17.07 -2.99
N SER A 124 1.50 17.38 -2.31
CA SER A 124 2.76 17.80 -2.94
C SER A 124 3.35 16.69 -3.80
N GLN A 125 3.37 15.46 -3.30
CA GLN A 125 3.85 14.30 -4.04
C GLN A 125 3.01 14.02 -5.31
N ILE A 126 1.69 14.20 -5.24
CA ILE A 126 0.82 14.07 -6.40
C ILE A 126 1.16 15.11 -7.48
N ILE A 127 1.37 16.37 -7.08
CA ILE A 127 1.50 17.49 -8.01
C ILE A 127 2.93 17.67 -8.54
N PHE A 128 3.95 17.51 -7.70
CA PHE A 128 5.33 17.79 -8.07
C PHE A 128 6.16 16.54 -8.35
N ASP A 129 5.86 15.42 -7.67
CA ASP A 129 6.58 14.17 -7.88
C ASP A 129 5.79 13.21 -8.80
N HIS A 130 4.58 13.60 -9.22
CA HIS A 130 3.68 12.86 -10.12
C HIS A 130 3.35 11.44 -9.63
N ILE A 131 3.39 11.22 -8.31
CA ILE A 131 3.10 9.93 -7.69
C ILE A 131 1.59 9.72 -7.62
N THR A 132 1.13 8.54 -8.04
CA THR A 132 -0.31 8.19 -8.05
C THR A 132 -0.64 6.95 -7.23
N HIS A 133 0.35 6.27 -6.69
CA HIS A 133 0.14 5.07 -5.87
C HIS A 133 0.65 5.32 -4.45
N PHE A 134 -0.19 5.01 -3.45
CA PHE A 134 0.14 5.25 -2.04
C PHE A 134 -0.35 4.11 -1.16
N ASN A 135 0.47 3.71 -0.18
CA ASN A 135 0.08 2.72 0.82
C ASN A 135 -0.41 3.37 2.10
N LEU A 136 -1.60 2.99 2.58
CA LEU A 136 -2.20 3.50 3.80
C LEU A 136 -1.46 3.04 5.06
N TYR A 137 -1.12 3.99 5.92
CA TYR A 137 -0.62 3.79 7.28
C TYR A 137 -1.43 4.63 8.28
N GLY A 138 -1.48 4.15 9.52
CA GLY A 138 -2.21 4.79 10.61
C GLY A 138 -3.60 4.19 10.83
N ASN A 139 -4.38 4.80 11.74
CA ASN A 139 -5.66 4.28 12.23
C ASN A 139 -6.82 5.27 12.00
N PRO A 140 -7.10 5.70 10.77
CA PRO A 140 -8.23 6.56 10.50
C PRO A 140 -9.56 5.81 10.62
N SER A 141 -10.61 6.48 11.09
CA SER A 141 -11.97 5.96 10.93
C SER A 141 -12.36 5.89 9.46
N PRO A 142 -13.31 5.01 9.06
CA PRO A 142 -13.76 4.92 7.66
C PRO A 142 -14.20 6.26 7.06
N ALA A 143 -14.91 7.08 7.83
CA ALA A 143 -15.37 8.40 7.38
C ALA A 143 -14.22 9.38 7.11
N GLU A 144 -13.20 9.41 7.97
CA GLU A 144 -12.01 10.25 7.79
C GLU A 144 -11.19 9.80 6.61
N LEU A 145 -11.04 8.49 6.44
CA LEU A 145 -10.33 7.90 5.32
C LEU A 145 -11.01 8.26 3.99
N ALA A 146 -12.30 8.00 3.87
CA ALA A 146 -13.08 8.35 2.67
C ALA A 146 -13.00 9.85 2.34
N LYS A 147 -13.16 10.72 3.35
CA LYS A 147 -13.05 12.18 3.18
C LYS A 147 -11.66 12.60 2.66
N LYS A 148 -10.60 12.02 3.23
CA LYS A 148 -9.23 12.36 2.82
C LYS A 148 -8.91 11.83 1.43
N ILE A 149 -9.29 10.59 1.11
CA ILE A 149 -9.09 10.02 -0.23
C ILE A 149 -9.83 10.83 -1.27
N ASN A 150 -11.09 11.22 -1.03
CA ASN A 150 -11.84 12.08 -1.94
C ASN A 150 -11.15 13.43 -2.18
N SER A 151 -10.57 14.02 -1.13
CA SER A 151 -9.78 15.26 -1.25
C SER A 151 -8.55 15.07 -2.13
N LEU A 152 -7.81 13.96 -1.95
CA LEU A 152 -6.64 13.63 -2.77
C LEU A 152 -7.02 13.34 -4.23
N GLN A 153 -8.13 12.63 -4.47
CA GLN A 153 -8.66 12.42 -5.83
C GLN A 153 -8.99 13.75 -6.52
N LYS A 154 -9.58 14.69 -5.77
CA LYS A 154 -9.83 16.05 -6.29
C LYS A 154 -8.52 16.78 -6.62
N THR A 155 -7.50 16.65 -5.79
CA THR A 155 -6.16 17.20 -6.09
C THR A 155 -5.58 16.55 -7.35
N ALA A 156 -5.61 15.23 -7.45
CA ALA A 156 -5.09 14.47 -8.59
C ALA A 156 -5.81 14.84 -9.90
N SER A 157 -7.14 14.99 -9.86
CA SER A 157 -7.91 15.40 -11.06
C SER A 157 -7.52 16.78 -11.60
N ARG A 158 -6.90 17.63 -10.77
CA ARG A 158 -6.39 18.95 -11.12
C ARG A 158 -4.90 18.96 -11.45
N SER A 159 -4.25 17.80 -11.54
CA SER A 159 -2.92 17.68 -12.16
C SER A 159 -3.03 17.77 -13.68
N ARG A 160 -1.90 17.85 -14.38
CA ARG A 160 -1.85 18.06 -15.83
C ARG A 160 -2.65 17.02 -16.63
N LEU A 161 -2.54 15.76 -16.31
CA LEU A 161 -3.24 14.65 -16.99
C LEU A 161 -4.42 14.10 -16.20
N GLY A 162 -4.66 14.59 -14.99
CA GLY A 162 -5.79 14.18 -14.15
C GLY A 162 -5.78 12.69 -13.78
N ILE A 163 -4.61 12.04 -13.73
CA ILE A 163 -4.47 10.62 -13.39
C ILE A 163 -4.97 10.40 -11.96
N PRO A 164 -5.96 9.53 -11.73
CA PRO A 164 -6.48 9.28 -10.39
C PRO A 164 -5.43 8.56 -9.52
N ILE A 165 -5.47 8.79 -8.20
CA ILE A 165 -4.64 8.05 -7.26
C ILE A 165 -5.22 6.68 -6.96
N THR A 166 -4.32 5.72 -6.70
CA THR A 166 -4.63 4.39 -6.20
C THR A 166 -4.14 4.28 -4.75
N ILE A 167 -5.05 4.02 -3.83
CA ILE A 167 -4.70 3.74 -2.44
C ILE A 167 -4.69 2.24 -2.23
N SER A 168 -3.60 1.74 -1.67
CA SER A 168 -3.46 0.37 -1.20
C SER A 168 -3.47 0.31 0.33
N SER A 169 -3.73 -0.87 0.87
CA SER A 169 -3.69 -1.12 2.30
C SER A 169 -3.20 -2.52 2.61
N ASP A 170 -2.36 -2.67 3.63
CA ASP A 170 -2.21 -3.94 4.34
C ASP A 170 -3.54 -4.32 5.01
N PRO A 171 -3.71 -5.56 5.51
CA PRO A 171 -4.93 -5.96 6.19
C PRO A 171 -5.31 -5.00 7.33
N ILE A 172 -6.55 -4.56 7.38
CA ILE A 172 -7.08 -3.67 8.43
C ILE A 172 -8.25 -4.29 9.19
N HIS A 173 -8.53 -5.56 8.92
CA HIS A 173 -9.70 -6.31 9.39
C HIS A 173 -9.33 -7.38 10.42
N GLU A 174 -8.06 -7.57 10.75
CA GLU A 174 -7.61 -8.66 11.62
C GLU A 174 -7.87 -8.40 13.11
N VAL A 175 -8.04 -9.48 13.86
CA VAL A 175 -8.10 -9.52 15.31
C VAL A 175 -7.06 -10.53 15.80
N PRO A 176 -6.24 -10.21 16.81
CA PRO A 176 -6.11 -8.94 17.54
C PRO A 176 -5.31 -7.88 16.76
N LYS A 177 -5.29 -6.66 17.29
CA LYS A 177 -4.44 -5.59 16.76
C LYS A 177 -2.98 -6.04 16.77
N GLY A 178 -2.38 -6.15 15.59
CA GLY A 178 -0.95 -6.42 15.46
C GLY A 178 -0.12 -5.22 15.91
N GLY A 179 1.08 -5.48 16.40
CA GLY A 179 2.09 -4.43 16.60
C GLY A 179 2.85 -4.15 15.30
N GLY A 180 3.24 -2.90 15.05
CA GLY A 180 4.06 -2.53 13.91
C GLY A 180 3.56 -1.31 13.16
N VAL A 181 4.25 -0.97 12.06
CA VAL A 181 3.91 0.21 11.23
C VAL A 181 2.69 0.01 10.34
N ALA A 182 2.37 -1.24 9.97
CA ALA A 182 1.15 -1.58 9.24
C ALA A 182 -0.01 -1.83 10.21
N SER A 183 -1.19 -1.28 9.90
CA SER A 183 -2.39 -1.49 10.71
C SER A 183 -3.09 -2.74 10.26
N PHE A 184 -3.13 -3.75 11.11
CA PHE A 184 -3.88 -5.00 10.85
C PHE A 184 -5.31 -4.96 11.41
N SER A 185 -5.64 -3.97 12.22
CA SER A 185 -6.97 -3.80 12.81
C SER A 185 -7.30 -2.32 12.99
N VAL A 186 -8.21 -1.81 12.20
CA VAL A 186 -8.72 -0.42 12.27
C VAL A 186 -10.17 -0.44 12.72
N ASP A 187 -10.52 0.43 13.69
CA ASP A 187 -11.89 0.51 14.21
C ASP A 187 -12.86 1.02 13.14
N GLY A 188 -14.07 0.47 13.14
CA GLY A 188 -15.12 0.81 12.18
C GLY A 188 -15.17 -0.05 10.92
N PHE A 189 -14.22 -0.99 10.76
CA PHE A 189 -14.27 -2.06 9.77
C PHE A 189 -14.67 -3.39 10.41
N SER A 190 -15.17 -4.33 9.61
CA SER A 190 -15.46 -5.69 10.06
C SER A 190 -14.22 -6.37 10.65
N LYS A 191 -14.41 -7.34 11.55
CA LYS A 191 -13.31 -8.01 12.26
C LYS A 191 -13.31 -9.49 11.97
N TRP A 192 -12.15 -9.96 11.55
CA TRP A 192 -11.93 -11.31 11.06
C TRP A 192 -10.64 -11.91 11.65
N PRO A 193 -10.53 -13.25 11.71
CA PRO A 193 -9.27 -13.88 12.10
C PRO A 193 -8.15 -13.59 11.09
N SER A 194 -6.90 -13.81 11.50
CA SER A 194 -5.76 -13.80 10.58
C SER A 194 -5.89 -14.91 9.52
N GLN A 195 -5.06 -14.85 8.48
CA GLN A 195 -5.06 -15.87 7.43
C GLN A 195 -4.84 -17.28 7.97
N LEU A 196 -3.98 -17.47 8.98
CA LEU A 196 -3.77 -18.75 9.64
C LEU A 196 -5.03 -19.24 10.35
N GLY A 197 -5.80 -18.34 10.97
CA GLY A 197 -7.08 -18.66 11.59
C GLY A 197 -8.11 -19.11 10.55
N PHE A 198 -8.16 -18.49 9.39
CA PHE A 198 -8.99 -18.98 8.28
C PHE A 198 -8.54 -20.35 7.78
N ALA A 199 -7.24 -20.56 7.59
CA ALA A 199 -6.70 -21.85 7.13
C ALA A 199 -7.04 -23.00 8.08
N ALA A 200 -7.09 -22.74 9.40
CA ALA A 200 -7.50 -23.73 10.40
C ALA A 200 -8.93 -24.26 10.20
N THR A 201 -9.79 -23.51 9.51
CA THR A 201 -11.14 -23.98 9.15
C THR A 201 -11.15 -25.01 8.03
N SER A 202 -10.07 -25.09 7.24
CA SER A 202 -9.98 -25.87 6.01
C SER A 202 -11.12 -25.63 5.01
N ASN A 203 -11.75 -24.44 5.08
CA ASN A 203 -12.91 -24.09 4.25
C ASN A 203 -12.65 -22.83 3.40
N PRO A 204 -12.25 -22.99 2.12
CA PRO A 204 -12.00 -21.84 1.24
C PRO A 204 -13.22 -20.95 0.99
N LYS A 205 -14.45 -21.45 1.17
CA LYS A 205 -15.67 -20.64 0.97
C LYS A 205 -15.77 -19.49 1.98
N ILE A 206 -15.32 -19.72 3.21
CA ILE A 206 -15.30 -18.67 4.24
C ILE A 206 -14.34 -17.53 3.84
N ILE A 207 -13.22 -17.87 3.23
CA ILE A 207 -12.27 -16.87 2.67
C ILE A 207 -12.94 -16.04 1.57
N ARG A 208 -13.72 -16.68 0.72
CA ARG A 208 -14.44 -15.98 -0.35
C ARG A 208 -15.43 -14.97 0.23
N GLU A 209 -16.25 -15.38 1.18
CA GLU A 209 -17.22 -14.53 1.87
C GLU A 209 -16.54 -13.34 2.57
N PHE A 210 -15.48 -13.62 3.33
CA PHE A 210 -14.64 -12.58 3.93
C PHE A 210 -14.17 -11.57 2.89
N ALA A 211 -13.56 -12.06 1.80
CA ALA A 211 -12.96 -11.22 0.77
C ALA A 211 -14.00 -10.35 0.04
N GLU A 212 -15.20 -10.83 -0.16
CA GLU A 212 -16.33 -10.09 -0.75
C GLU A 212 -16.78 -8.95 0.16
N ILE A 213 -16.92 -9.21 1.46
CA ILE A 213 -17.30 -8.18 2.45
C ILE A 213 -16.22 -7.11 2.55
N VAL A 214 -14.96 -7.50 2.69
CA VAL A 214 -13.84 -6.56 2.81
C VAL A 214 -13.63 -5.75 1.52
N ARG A 215 -13.83 -6.35 0.35
CA ARG A 215 -13.84 -5.62 -0.92
C ARG A 215 -14.84 -4.47 -0.89
N ASP A 216 -16.07 -4.72 -0.44
CA ASP A 216 -17.11 -3.71 -0.42
C ASP A 216 -16.79 -2.59 0.58
N GLU A 217 -16.22 -2.92 1.73
CA GLU A 217 -15.72 -1.94 2.69
C GLU A 217 -14.56 -1.11 2.12
N TYR A 218 -13.61 -1.74 1.42
CA TYR A 218 -12.50 -1.04 0.76
C TYR A 218 -13.00 -0.09 -0.32
N LEU A 219 -13.93 -0.52 -1.16
CA LEU A 219 -14.54 0.32 -2.18
C LEU A 219 -15.27 1.52 -1.57
N ALA A 220 -15.98 1.33 -0.46
CA ALA A 220 -16.71 2.39 0.23
C ALA A 220 -15.80 3.53 0.72
N VAL A 221 -14.57 3.23 1.11
CA VAL A 221 -13.60 4.23 1.57
C VAL A 221 -12.58 4.67 0.52
N GLY A 222 -12.59 4.05 -0.67
CA GLY A 222 -11.73 4.42 -1.80
C GLY A 222 -10.40 3.67 -1.90
N ILE A 223 -10.22 2.56 -1.15
CA ILE A 223 -9.08 1.64 -1.31
C ILE A 223 -9.31 0.79 -2.56
N ARG A 224 -8.30 0.67 -3.42
CA ARG A 224 -8.39 -0.04 -4.71
C ARG A 224 -7.40 -1.19 -4.88
N THR A 225 -6.44 -1.30 -3.97
CA THR A 225 -5.46 -2.39 -3.97
C THR A 225 -5.28 -2.91 -2.55
N ALA A 226 -5.40 -4.22 -2.40
CA ALA A 226 -5.13 -4.95 -1.17
C ALA A 226 -3.69 -5.49 -1.21
N LEU A 227 -2.80 -5.06 -0.30
CA LEU A 227 -1.43 -5.59 -0.16
C LEU A 227 -1.44 -6.94 0.55
N HIS A 228 -2.34 -7.78 0.17
CA HIS A 228 -2.56 -9.13 0.69
C HIS A 228 -3.30 -9.98 -0.37
N PRO A 229 -3.35 -11.31 -0.24
CA PRO A 229 -2.91 -12.15 0.88
C PRO A 229 -1.41 -12.44 0.87
N MET A 230 -0.91 -12.96 2.02
CA MET A 230 0.38 -13.63 2.12
C MET A 230 0.22 -15.09 1.71
N SER A 231 0.84 -15.45 0.59
CA SER A 231 0.85 -16.84 0.08
C SER A 231 2.15 -17.58 0.42
N ASP A 232 2.95 -16.99 1.29
CA ASP A 232 4.12 -17.61 1.90
C ASP A 232 3.73 -18.89 2.65
N LEU A 233 4.63 -19.90 2.66
CA LEU A 233 4.38 -21.12 3.41
C LEU A 233 5.10 -21.08 4.77
N ALA A 234 4.37 -21.32 5.86
CA ALA A 234 4.88 -21.34 7.24
C ALA A 234 5.78 -22.56 7.50
N THR A 235 6.92 -22.67 6.81
CA THR A 235 7.83 -23.83 6.91
C THR A 235 8.93 -23.64 7.94
N GLU A 236 9.20 -22.41 8.37
CA GLU A 236 10.09 -22.09 9.50
C GLU A 236 9.24 -21.61 10.69
N PRO A 237 8.99 -22.44 11.70
CA PRO A 237 8.06 -22.11 12.80
C PRO A 237 8.50 -20.92 13.67
N ARG A 238 9.79 -20.57 13.66
CA ARG A 238 10.32 -19.42 14.43
C ARG A 238 10.07 -18.08 13.72
N TRP A 239 9.67 -18.10 12.45
CA TRP A 239 9.39 -16.87 11.70
C TRP A 239 8.16 -16.15 12.26
N ALA A 240 8.35 -14.91 12.69
CA ALA A 240 7.31 -14.14 13.40
C ALA A 240 6.05 -13.84 12.55
N ARG A 241 6.11 -13.97 11.21
CA ARG A 241 5.00 -13.65 10.31
C ARG A 241 4.13 -14.85 9.92
N ASN A 242 4.36 -16.03 10.51
CA ASN A 242 3.58 -17.24 10.21
C ASN A 242 2.06 -17.05 10.37
N PHE A 243 1.61 -16.21 11.31
CA PHE A 243 0.19 -15.92 11.54
C PHE A 243 -0.53 -15.31 10.31
N GLY A 244 0.21 -14.59 9.47
CA GLY A 244 -0.29 -13.95 8.26
C GLY A 244 -0.35 -14.88 7.03
N THR A 245 0.05 -16.16 7.15
CA THR A 245 0.05 -17.15 6.08
C THR A 245 -1.15 -18.08 6.16
N PHE A 246 -1.41 -18.85 5.11
CA PHE A 246 -2.37 -19.96 5.14
C PHE A 246 -1.75 -21.29 5.63
N GLY A 247 -0.64 -21.23 6.38
CA GLY A 247 0.07 -22.39 6.91
C GLY A 247 1.13 -22.94 5.96
N SER A 248 1.59 -24.18 6.22
CA SER A 248 2.72 -24.80 5.51
C SER A 248 2.32 -25.71 4.33
N ASN A 249 1.03 -25.97 4.15
CA ASN A 249 0.56 -26.82 3.05
C ASN A 249 0.33 -25.99 1.77
N ALA A 250 1.13 -26.22 0.73
CA ALA A 250 1.10 -25.43 -0.49
C ALA A 250 -0.22 -25.55 -1.27
N GLU A 251 -0.85 -26.73 -1.28
CA GLU A 251 -2.14 -26.93 -1.97
C GLU A 251 -3.27 -26.18 -1.26
N MET A 252 -3.30 -26.23 0.07
CA MET A 252 -4.29 -25.48 0.86
C MET A 252 -4.05 -23.97 0.70
N SER A 253 -2.81 -23.51 0.79
CA SER A 253 -2.44 -22.11 0.58
C SER A 253 -2.88 -21.64 -0.81
N SER A 254 -2.66 -22.44 -1.86
CA SER A 254 -3.11 -22.13 -3.22
C SER A 254 -4.63 -21.96 -3.30
N LYS A 255 -5.40 -22.91 -2.76
CA LYS A 255 -6.87 -22.84 -2.74
C LYS A 255 -7.38 -21.61 -1.99
N MET A 256 -6.83 -21.33 -0.81
CA MET A 256 -7.19 -20.16 -0.01
C MET A 256 -6.83 -18.84 -0.73
N THR A 257 -5.65 -18.77 -1.35
CA THR A 257 -5.22 -17.61 -2.13
C THR A 257 -6.15 -17.34 -3.31
N ILE A 258 -6.54 -18.37 -4.06
CA ILE A 258 -7.46 -18.23 -5.21
C ILE A 258 -8.82 -17.71 -4.76
N GLU A 259 -9.41 -18.26 -3.71
CA GLU A 259 -10.70 -17.79 -3.22
C GLU A 259 -10.62 -16.37 -2.64
N TYR A 260 -9.52 -16.04 -2.00
CA TYR A 260 -9.23 -14.68 -1.55
C TYR A 260 -9.21 -13.70 -2.73
N MET A 261 -8.42 -14.00 -3.75
CA MET A 261 -8.33 -13.19 -4.97
C MET A 261 -9.68 -13.02 -5.64
N ASN A 262 -10.40 -14.13 -5.82
CA ASN A 262 -11.71 -14.12 -6.46
C ASN A 262 -12.74 -13.28 -5.71
N GLY A 263 -12.70 -13.24 -4.39
CA GLY A 263 -13.57 -12.38 -3.59
C GLY A 263 -13.27 -10.89 -3.78
N PHE A 264 -12.00 -10.51 -3.82
CA PHE A 264 -11.57 -9.12 -4.03
C PHE A 264 -11.66 -8.67 -5.50
N GLN A 265 -11.14 -9.47 -6.44
CA GLN A 265 -11.04 -9.09 -7.85
C GLN A 265 -12.32 -9.36 -8.64
N GLN A 266 -13.16 -10.29 -8.17
CA GLN A 266 -14.26 -10.88 -8.92
C GLN A 266 -13.74 -11.69 -10.14
N ASN A 267 -14.63 -12.26 -10.95
CA ASN A 267 -14.21 -13.03 -12.13
C ASN A 267 -13.59 -12.10 -13.19
N ASP A 268 -14.23 -10.95 -13.40
CA ASP A 268 -13.76 -9.91 -14.33
C ASP A 268 -13.42 -8.63 -13.56
N ILE A 269 -12.22 -8.10 -13.80
CA ILE A 269 -11.78 -6.86 -13.17
C ILE A 269 -12.59 -5.69 -13.71
N SER A 270 -13.20 -4.94 -12.81
CA SER A 270 -14.08 -3.82 -13.10
C SER A 270 -13.93 -2.70 -12.07
N ASN A 271 -14.76 -1.67 -12.18
CA ASN A 271 -14.85 -0.62 -11.17
C ASN A 271 -15.38 -1.09 -9.80
N LYS A 272 -15.87 -2.34 -9.72
CA LYS A 272 -16.32 -3.01 -8.51
C LYS A 272 -15.28 -3.96 -7.92
N SER A 273 -14.08 -4.00 -8.49
CA SER A 273 -12.97 -4.84 -8.04
C SER A 273 -12.01 -4.06 -7.16
N VAL A 274 -11.36 -4.78 -6.24
CA VAL A 274 -10.13 -4.37 -5.57
C VAL A 274 -9.04 -5.34 -6.00
N LEU A 275 -7.92 -4.84 -6.50
CA LEU A 275 -6.80 -5.70 -6.90
C LEU A 275 -6.12 -6.30 -5.68
N THR A 276 -5.79 -7.57 -5.73
CA THR A 276 -4.94 -8.22 -4.73
C THR A 276 -3.49 -8.19 -5.17
N MET A 277 -2.60 -7.86 -4.24
CA MET A 277 -1.16 -7.97 -4.41
C MET A 277 -0.68 -9.16 -3.58
N VAL A 278 -0.59 -10.33 -4.24
CA VAL A 278 -0.14 -11.56 -3.57
C VAL A 278 1.34 -11.44 -3.22
N LYS A 279 1.68 -11.78 -1.98
CA LYS A 279 3.01 -11.58 -1.40
C LYS A 279 3.46 -12.80 -0.60
N HIS A 280 4.78 -12.98 -0.40
CA HIS A 280 5.93 -12.23 -0.89
C HIS A 280 6.73 -13.13 -1.84
N PHE A 281 6.63 -12.90 -3.13
CA PHE A 281 7.25 -13.77 -4.14
C PHE A 281 8.79 -13.81 -3.98
N PRO A 282 9.46 -14.96 -4.03
CA PRO A 282 8.97 -16.33 -4.37
C PRO A 282 8.45 -17.15 -3.18
N GLY A 283 8.31 -16.58 -2.00
CA GLY A 283 7.80 -17.21 -0.78
C GLY A 283 8.69 -16.95 0.42
N GLY A 284 8.20 -16.15 1.39
CA GLY A 284 8.98 -15.67 2.53
C GLY A 284 9.13 -16.65 3.68
N GLY A 285 8.49 -17.82 3.64
CA GLY A 285 8.41 -18.75 4.77
C GLY A 285 9.72 -19.40 5.23
N PRO A 286 10.66 -19.80 4.34
CA PRO A 286 11.85 -20.55 4.73
C PRO A 286 13.00 -19.64 5.20
N GLN A 287 12.72 -18.79 6.17
CA GLN A 287 13.69 -17.82 6.71
C GLN A 287 14.80 -18.50 7.51
N GLU A 288 16.05 -18.23 7.19
CA GLU A 288 17.18 -18.74 7.93
C GLU A 288 17.08 -18.32 9.41
N ASN A 289 17.09 -19.31 10.31
CA ASN A 289 16.92 -19.11 11.76
C ASN A 289 15.63 -18.39 12.20
N GLY A 290 14.63 -18.28 11.33
CA GLY A 290 13.39 -17.57 11.59
C GLY A 290 13.52 -16.04 11.58
N LEU A 291 14.66 -15.50 11.15
CA LEU A 291 14.90 -14.07 11.14
C LEU A 291 14.16 -13.37 10.01
N ASP A 292 13.62 -12.19 10.28
CA ASP A 292 12.82 -11.44 9.31
C ASP A 292 13.71 -10.58 8.40
N PRO A 293 13.51 -10.57 7.08
CA PRO A 293 14.35 -9.88 6.10
C PRO A 293 14.18 -8.35 6.08
N HIS A 294 13.32 -7.77 6.92
CA HIS A 294 13.38 -6.32 7.20
C HIS A 294 14.71 -5.91 7.86
N LEU A 295 15.42 -6.88 8.42
CA LEU A 295 16.75 -6.70 8.97
C LEU A 295 17.77 -7.42 8.08
N PHE A 296 18.93 -6.82 7.86
CA PHE A 296 20.00 -7.39 7.05
C PHE A 296 20.39 -8.82 7.48
N SER A 297 20.35 -9.12 8.79
CA SER A 297 20.62 -10.45 9.36
C SER A 297 19.61 -11.53 8.97
N GLY A 298 18.41 -11.15 8.53
CA GLY A 298 17.32 -12.07 8.12
C GLY A 298 17.14 -12.22 6.62
N ARG A 299 18.05 -11.70 5.80
CA ARG A 299 17.88 -11.66 4.34
C ARG A 299 17.88 -13.04 3.66
N ASN A 300 18.44 -14.07 4.24
CA ASN A 300 18.59 -15.38 3.61
C ASN A 300 17.31 -16.22 3.76
N GLN A 301 16.87 -16.79 2.65
CA GLN A 301 15.89 -17.86 2.59
C GLN A 301 16.61 -19.15 2.19
N ILE A 302 16.47 -20.19 3.01
CA ILE A 302 17.20 -21.44 2.84
C ILE A 302 16.24 -22.60 2.61
N TYR A 303 16.62 -23.52 1.76
CA TYR A 303 15.78 -24.68 1.37
C TYR A 303 16.53 -25.99 1.64
N PRO A 304 16.76 -26.35 2.90
CA PRO A 304 17.58 -27.54 3.22
C PRO A 304 16.95 -28.86 2.73
N GLY A 305 15.64 -28.86 2.52
CA GLY A 305 14.91 -30.00 1.94
C GLY A 305 14.80 -29.96 0.41
N GLY A 306 15.41 -28.99 -0.28
CA GLY A 306 15.29 -28.83 -1.74
C GLY A 306 13.88 -28.48 -2.24
N ASN A 307 13.04 -27.87 -1.40
CA ASN A 307 11.61 -27.67 -1.67
C ASN A 307 11.27 -26.30 -2.25
N PHE A 308 12.14 -25.65 -2.98
CA PHE A 308 11.87 -24.33 -3.56
C PHE A 308 10.60 -24.33 -4.43
N GLU A 309 10.46 -25.31 -5.31
CA GLU A 309 9.29 -25.46 -6.18
C GLU A 309 7.96 -25.58 -5.41
N TYR A 310 8.00 -26.20 -4.22
CA TYR A 310 6.84 -26.30 -3.34
C TYR A 310 6.41 -24.92 -2.82
N HIS A 311 7.36 -24.03 -2.50
CA HIS A 311 7.09 -22.67 -2.09
C HIS A 311 6.55 -21.81 -3.23
N LEU A 312 6.93 -22.09 -4.48
CA LEU A 312 6.40 -21.38 -5.65
C LEU A 312 4.96 -21.75 -6.01
N LEU A 313 4.46 -22.91 -5.56
CA LEU A 313 3.16 -23.43 -5.98
C LEU A 313 2.01 -22.44 -5.77
N PRO A 314 1.82 -21.79 -4.61
CA PRO A 314 0.73 -20.84 -4.42
C PRO A 314 0.78 -19.65 -5.38
N PHE A 315 1.97 -19.16 -5.71
CA PHE A 315 2.16 -18.05 -6.65
C PHE A 315 1.89 -18.48 -8.10
N LYS A 316 2.37 -19.67 -8.51
CA LYS A 316 2.08 -20.24 -9.82
C LYS A 316 0.58 -20.43 -10.05
N GLU A 317 -0.13 -20.95 -9.04
CA GLU A 317 -1.58 -21.12 -9.12
C GLU A 317 -2.31 -19.76 -9.12
N ALA A 318 -1.88 -18.79 -8.33
CA ALA A 318 -2.43 -17.44 -8.36
C ALA A 318 -2.28 -16.77 -9.74
N ILE A 319 -1.11 -16.90 -10.38
CA ILE A 319 -0.86 -16.38 -11.73
C ILE A 319 -1.78 -17.04 -12.76
N LYS A 320 -1.94 -18.36 -12.73
CA LYS A 320 -2.88 -19.09 -13.60
C LYS A 320 -4.33 -18.64 -13.42
N ASN A 321 -4.68 -18.19 -12.20
CA ASN A 321 -6.02 -17.72 -11.85
C ASN A 321 -6.14 -16.18 -11.91
N ASN A 322 -5.45 -15.55 -12.88
CA ASN A 322 -5.64 -14.13 -13.22
C ASN A 322 -5.11 -13.13 -12.17
N LEU A 323 -4.08 -13.48 -11.39
CA LEU A 323 -3.37 -12.53 -10.54
C LEU A 323 -2.85 -11.36 -11.37
N LYS A 324 -3.06 -10.12 -10.91
CA LYS A 324 -2.63 -8.90 -11.61
C LYS A 324 -1.43 -8.23 -10.98
N VAL A 325 -1.24 -8.38 -9.68
CA VAL A 325 -0.17 -7.70 -8.95
C VAL A 325 0.50 -8.69 -8.01
N ILE A 326 1.82 -8.70 -8.03
CA ILE A 326 2.66 -9.52 -7.17
C ILE A 326 3.67 -8.62 -6.46
N MET A 327 3.95 -8.92 -5.19
CA MET A 327 4.97 -8.23 -4.42
C MET A 327 6.20 -9.12 -4.29
N PRO A 328 7.34 -8.75 -4.90
CA PRO A 328 8.60 -9.43 -4.65
C PRO A 328 9.01 -9.27 -3.18
N TYR A 329 9.72 -10.27 -2.67
CA TYR A 329 10.27 -10.20 -1.33
C TYR A 329 11.71 -9.70 -1.37
N TYR A 330 12.15 -9.07 -0.32
CA TYR A 330 13.56 -8.67 -0.14
C TYR A 330 14.41 -9.73 0.57
N GLY A 331 13.88 -10.93 0.74
CA GLY A 331 14.65 -12.11 1.13
C GLY A 331 15.32 -12.76 -0.08
N ILE A 332 16.53 -13.26 0.09
CA ILE A 332 17.35 -13.87 -0.95
C ILE A 332 17.15 -15.38 -0.93
N PRO A 333 16.58 -16.02 -1.95
CA PRO A 333 16.45 -17.46 -2.05
C PRO A 333 17.82 -18.09 -2.41
N VAL A 334 18.63 -18.36 -1.40
CA VAL A 334 20.03 -18.79 -1.54
C VAL A 334 20.14 -20.08 -2.36
N GLY A 335 21.00 -20.08 -3.38
CA GLY A 335 21.29 -21.23 -4.22
C GLY A 335 20.15 -21.70 -5.13
N GLN A 336 19.12 -20.85 -5.38
CA GLN A 336 17.99 -21.22 -6.22
C GLN A 336 18.03 -20.61 -7.62
N THR A 337 18.91 -19.65 -7.86
CA THR A 337 19.16 -18.98 -9.14
C THR A 337 20.65 -18.91 -9.41
N ASP A 338 21.05 -18.58 -10.65
CA ASP A 338 22.47 -18.46 -11.04
C ASP A 338 23.20 -17.38 -10.22
N GLU A 339 22.46 -16.35 -9.78
CA GLU A 339 22.94 -15.32 -8.87
C GLU A 339 21.97 -15.20 -7.69
N ASP A 340 22.49 -15.12 -6.48
CA ASP A 340 21.70 -14.92 -5.26
C ASP A 340 21.25 -13.45 -5.20
N VAL A 341 20.03 -13.17 -5.61
CA VAL A 341 19.43 -11.84 -5.65
C VAL A 341 18.12 -11.78 -4.88
N ALA A 342 17.77 -10.59 -4.37
CA ALA A 342 16.49 -10.28 -3.74
C ALA A 342 15.55 -9.52 -4.69
#